data_8ec88b00aab7fa006597373abd630cef
#
_entry.id   8ec88b00aab7fa006597373abd630cef
#
_cell.length_a   1.000
_cell.length_b   1.000
_cell.length_c   1.000
_cell.angle_alpha   90.00
_cell.angle_beta   90.00
_cell.angle_gamma   90.00
#
_symmetry.space_group_name_H-M   'P 1'
#
loop_
_entity.id
_entity.type
_entity.pdbx_description
1 polymer ?
#
loop_
_entity_poly.entity_id
_entity_poly.type
_entity_poly.pdbx_seq_one_letter_code
_entity_poly.pdbx_strand_id
1 'polypeptide(L)'
;MSKKKFQRAFTLMELMIVIVIIGILSAVGMVMFGGQAAKAKTAATKSIQKQLVTYITIEMMNCSMGETTTMGGSLTCSGRTPASVVAATVTSQSGEHSNPFDVDKAAVTSGGNNTADTDAGYIRLSVSGQNIIDKSCHTTPCSTAANKEEKSIAFQ
;
A
#
# COMPACT_ATOMS: atom_id res chain seq x y z
N MET A 1 25.20 37.27 48.59
CA MET A 1 23.78 37.61 48.34
C MET A 1 23.17 36.52 47.50
N SER A 2 22.38 35.62 48.09
CA SER A 2 21.74 34.52 47.38
C SER A 2 20.42 35.01 46.75
N LYS A 3 20.33 35.00 45.43
CA LYS A 3 19.07 35.31 44.71
C LYS A 3 18.11 34.14 44.83
N LYS A 4 17.08 34.27 45.68
CA LYS A 4 15.94 33.32 45.69
C LYS A 4 15.26 33.35 44.33
N LYS A 5 15.36 32.23 43.56
CA LYS A 5 14.53 32.00 42.37
C LYS A 5 13.08 31.79 42.81
N PHE A 6 12.20 32.69 42.42
CA PHE A 6 10.77 32.53 42.58
C PHE A 6 10.32 31.35 41.70
N GLN A 7 10.06 30.21 42.28
CA GLN A 7 9.39 29.11 41.59
C GLN A 7 7.90 29.46 41.52
N ARG A 8 7.42 29.70 40.30
CA ARG A 8 5.99 29.86 40.06
C ARG A 8 5.33 28.48 40.20
N ALA A 9 4.57 28.28 41.26
CA ALA A 9 3.75 27.09 41.44
C ALA A 9 2.48 27.25 40.61
N PHE A 10 2.11 26.19 39.84
CA PHE A 10 0.84 26.15 39.12
C PHE A 10 -0.32 26.16 40.08
N THR A 11 -1.37 26.92 39.75
CA THR A 11 -2.61 26.92 40.52
C THR A 11 -3.42 25.68 40.17
N LEU A 12 -4.21 25.20 41.13
CA LEU A 12 -5.09 24.07 40.96
C LEU A 12 -6.15 24.35 39.83
N MET A 13 -6.56 25.60 39.68
CA MET A 13 -7.46 26.08 38.67
C MET A 13 -6.84 26.03 37.28
N GLU A 14 -5.57 26.39 37.07
CA GLU A 14 -4.89 26.26 35.79
C GLU A 14 -4.81 24.80 35.33
N LEU A 15 -4.59 23.87 36.25
CA LEU A 15 -4.56 22.46 35.94
C LEU A 15 -5.96 21.93 35.52
N MET A 16 -7.01 22.36 36.25
CA MET A 16 -8.40 21.98 35.90
C MET A 16 -8.80 22.46 34.51
N ILE A 17 -8.49 23.68 34.13
CA ILE A 17 -8.83 24.20 32.78
C ILE A 17 -8.11 23.38 31.70
N VAL A 18 -6.86 23.01 31.90
CA VAL A 18 -6.09 22.22 30.92
C VAL A 18 -6.71 20.84 30.70
N ILE A 19 -7.08 20.12 31.79
CA ILE A 19 -7.67 18.78 31.63
C ILE A 19 -9.05 18.84 30.97
N VAL A 20 -9.85 19.89 31.22
CA VAL A 20 -11.14 20.08 30.55
C VAL A 20 -10.94 20.30 29.05
N ILE A 21 -10.00 21.17 28.66
CA ILE A 21 -9.71 21.41 27.24
C ILE A 21 -9.22 20.14 26.55
N ILE A 22 -8.28 19.40 27.16
CA ILE A 22 -7.79 18.13 26.62
C ILE A 22 -8.95 17.11 26.50
N GLY A 23 -9.84 17.04 27.46
CA GLY A 23 -11.01 16.16 27.44
C GLY A 23 -11.94 16.44 26.26
N ILE A 24 -12.25 17.71 26.01
CA ILE A 24 -13.09 18.12 24.88
C ILE A 24 -12.39 17.83 23.54
N LEU A 25 -11.11 18.18 23.40
CA LEU A 25 -10.34 17.93 22.18
C LEU A 25 -10.22 16.43 21.88
N SER A 26 -10.02 15.59 22.91
CA SER A 26 -9.95 14.13 22.75
C SER A 26 -11.26 13.55 22.28
N ALA A 27 -12.40 14.01 22.80
CA ALA A 27 -13.73 13.53 22.40
C ALA A 27 -14.02 13.84 20.92
N VAL A 28 -13.70 15.04 20.44
CA VAL A 28 -13.87 15.44 19.04
C VAL A 28 -12.90 14.67 18.13
N GLY A 29 -11.65 14.48 18.57
CA GLY A 29 -10.62 13.76 17.82
C GLY A 29 -11.04 12.33 17.46
N MET A 30 -11.56 11.56 18.41
CA MET A 30 -11.96 10.16 18.16
C MET A 30 -13.02 10.03 17.04
N VAL A 31 -13.99 10.92 16.98
CA VAL A 31 -15.04 10.89 15.96
C VAL A 31 -14.50 11.24 14.58
N MET A 32 -13.61 12.20 14.47
CA MET A 32 -13.06 12.63 13.19
C MET A 32 -12.03 11.65 12.60
N PHE A 33 -11.28 10.94 13.44
CA PHE A 33 -10.21 10.02 12.98
C PHE A 33 -10.70 8.61 12.66
N GLY A 34 -11.89 8.18 13.11
CA GLY A 34 -12.39 6.82 12.96
C GLY A 34 -12.50 6.32 11.50
N GLY A 35 -12.70 7.21 10.52
CA GLY A 35 -12.76 6.84 9.10
C GLY A 35 -11.48 7.08 8.31
N GLN A 36 -10.52 7.82 8.85
CA GLN A 36 -9.33 8.23 8.10
C GLN A 36 -8.34 7.08 7.88
N ALA A 37 -8.22 6.18 8.86
CA ALA A 37 -7.35 5.01 8.74
C ALA A 37 -7.79 4.08 7.58
N ALA A 38 -9.09 3.84 7.42
CA ALA A 38 -9.62 3.04 6.31
C ALA A 38 -9.35 3.70 4.95
N LYS A 39 -9.56 5.02 4.85
CA LYS A 39 -9.27 5.80 3.65
C LYS A 39 -7.77 5.77 3.32
N ALA A 40 -6.91 5.87 4.33
CA ALA A 40 -5.46 5.80 4.14
C ALA A 40 -5.03 4.43 3.60
N LYS A 41 -5.56 3.33 4.14
CA LYS A 41 -5.30 1.96 3.64
C LYS A 41 -5.75 1.79 2.19
N THR A 42 -6.95 2.28 1.86
CA THR A 42 -7.47 2.29 0.49
C THR A 42 -6.55 3.07 -0.46
N ALA A 43 -6.14 4.28 -0.08
CA ALA A 43 -5.25 5.11 -0.87
C ALA A 43 -3.87 4.48 -1.05
N ALA A 44 -3.32 3.86 0.01
CA ALA A 44 -2.05 3.15 -0.04
C ALA A 44 -2.11 1.97 -1.01
N THR A 45 -3.15 1.13 -0.97
CA THR A 45 -3.32 0.00 -1.90
C THR A 45 -3.37 0.47 -3.35
N LYS A 46 -4.14 1.51 -3.65
CA LYS A 46 -4.22 2.10 -5.00
C LYS A 46 -2.88 2.68 -5.45
N SER A 47 -2.14 3.30 -4.55
CA SER A 47 -0.81 3.84 -4.84
C SER A 47 0.18 2.74 -5.18
N ILE A 48 0.22 1.66 -4.39
CA ILE A 48 1.09 0.50 -4.65
C ILE A 48 0.74 -0.13 -6.01
N GLN A 49 -0.54 -0.31 -6.30
CA GLN A 49 -0.99 -0.85 -7.59
C GLN A 49 -0.50 0.02 -8.77
N LYS A 50 -0.65 1.33 -8.67
CA LYS A 50 -0.19 2.25 -9.72
C LYS A 50 1.33 2.19 -9.91
N GLN A 51 2.09 2.14 -8.82
CA GLN A 51 3.54 2.01 -8.84
C GLN A 51 3.97 0.70 -9.50
N LEU A 52 3.28 -0.41 -9.17
CA LEU A 52 3.56 -1.73 -9.73
C LEU A 52 3.34 -1.79 -11.24
N VAL A 53 2.23 -1.24 -11.74
CA VAL A 53 1.94 -1.15 -13.18
C VAL A 53 3.04 -0.36 -13.89
N THR A 54 3.43 0.78 -13.32
CA THR A 54 4.52 1.62 -13.87
C THR A 54 5.84 0.87 -13.86
N TYR A 55 6.17 0.19 -12.76
CA TYR A 55 7.38 -0.62 -12.62
C TYR A 55 7.45 -1.71 -13.70
N ILE A 56 6.40 -2.53 -13.84
CA ILE A 56 6.36 -3.59 -14.86
C ILE A 56 6.56 -2.99 -16.26
N THR A 57 5.91 -1.88 -16.55
CA THR A 57 6.00 -1.24 -17.88
C THR A 57 7.44 -0.76 -18.16
N ILE A 58 8.07 -0.10 -17.20
CA ILE A 58 9.45 0.39 -17.34
C ILE A 58 10.42 -0.79 -17.52
N GLU A 59 10.30 -1.83 -16.71
CA GLU A 59 11.18 -2.99 -16.77
C GLU A 59 11.05 -3.76 -18.10
N MET A 60 9.83 -3.85 -18.65
CA MET A 60 9.62 -4.40 -20.00
C MET A 60 10.23 -3.52 -21.09
N MET A 61 10.16 -2.19 -20.95
CA MET A 61 10.81 -1.25 -21.87
C MET A 61 12.34 -1.38 -21.82
N ASN A 62 12.92 -1.54 -20.64
CA ASN A 62 14.37 -1.75 -20.47
C ASN A 62 14.82 -2.99 -21.26
N CYS A 63 14.06 -4.08 -21.18
CA CYS A 63 14.32 -5.25 -22.03
C CYS A 63 14.28 -4.93 -23.53
N SER A 64 13.32 -4.11 -23.97
CA SER A 64 13.19 -3.71 -25.37
C SER A 64 14.31 -2.75 -25.82
N MET A 65 14.95 -2.06 -24.90
CA MET A 65 16.12 -1.21 -25.16
C MET A 65 17.44 -1.96 -25.18
N GLY A 66 17.45 -3.29 -24.96
CA GLY A 66 18.62 -4.13 -25.10
C GLY A 66 19.26 -4.58 -23.80
N GLU A 67 18.63 -4.32 -22.65
CA GLU A 67 19.09 -4.89 -21.39
C GLU A 67 18.99 -6.42 -21.43
N THR A 68 19.95 -7.09 -20.81
CA THR A 68 19.96 -8.56 -20.73
C THR A 68 19.11 -9.10 -19.59
N THR A 69 19.07 -8.35 -18.50
CA THR A 69 18.29 -8.68 -17.30
C THR A 69 17.64 -7.42 -16.72
N THR A 70 16.46 -7.55 -16.12
CA THR A 70 15.74 -6.47 -15.44
C THR A 70 15.14 -6.94 -14.12
N MET A 71 14.35 -6.11 -13.44
CA MET A 71 13.71 -6.43 -12.15
C MET A 71 14.73 -6.89 -11.10
N GLY A 72 15.84 -6.14 -10.97
CA GLY A 72 16.91 -6.49 -10.03
C GLY A 72 17.62 -7.81 -10.35
N GLY A 73 17.63 -8.22 -11.61
CA GLY A 73 18.21 -9.50 -12.07
C GLY A 73 17.24 -10.68 -12.05
N SER A 74 15.99 -10.47 -11.59
CA SER A 74 14.99 -11.53 -11.48
C SER A 74 14.35 -11.90 -12.82
N LEU A 75 14.46 -11.04 -13.86
CA LEU A 75 13.93 -11.29 -15.19
C LEU A 75 15.07 -11.31 -16.22
N THR A 76 15.18 -12.42 -16.95
CA THR A 76 15.99 -12.48 -18.17
C THR A 76 15.17 -12.01 -19.35
N CYS A 77 15.67 -11.04 -20.11
CA CYS A 77 14.94 -10.40 -21.21
C CYS A 77 14.79 -11.32 -22.44
N SER A 78 15.78 -12.18 -22.70
CA SER A 78 15.70 -13.13 -23.81
C SER A 78 14.71 -14.26 -23.50
N GLY A 79 13.76 -14.49 -24.42
CA GLY A 79 12.75 -15.54 -24.26
C GLY A 79 11.74 -15.29 -23.14
N ARG A 80 11.61 -14.04 -22.68
CA ARG A 80 10.63 -13.68 -21.65
C ARG A 80 9.19 -13.99 -22.09
N THR A 81 8.36 -14.33 -21.15
CA THR A 81 6.92 -14.58 -21.31
C THR A 81 6.13 -13.77 -20.30
N PRO A 82 4.85 -13.53 -20.49
CA PRO A 82 4.02 -12.87 -19.46
C PRO A 82 4.13 -13.54 -18.08
N ALA A 83 4.22 -14.86 -18.06
CA ALA A 83 4.36 -15.63 -16.81
C ALA A 83 5.71 -15.38 -16.12
N SER A 84 6.81 -15.31 -16.89
CA SER A 84 8.13 -15.00 -16.32
C SER A 84 8.20 -13.58 -15.78
N VAL A 85 7.53 -12.61 -16.42
CA VAL A 85 7.43 -11.23 -15.93
C VAL A 85 6.65 -11.19 -14.63
N VAL A 86 5.52 -11.88 -14.54
CA VAL A 86 4.74 -11.96 -13.28
C VAL A 86 5.57 -12.56 -12.16
N ALA A 87 6.25 -13.69 -12.41
CA ALA A 87 7.08 -14.35 -11.40
C ALA A 87 8.23 -13.44 -10.91
N ALA A 88 8.93 -12.80 -11.84
CA ALA A 88 10.03 -11.88 -11.54
C ALA A 88 9.54 -10.64 -10.77
N THR A 89 8.37 -10.09 -11.14
CA THR A 89 7.76 -8.97 -10.44
C THR A 89 7.43 -9.34 -9.00
N VAL A 90 6.80 -10.47 -8.78
CA VAL A 90 6.48 -10.93 -7.41
C VAL A 90 7.77 -11.12 -6.60
N THR A 91 8.79 -11.73 -7.19
CA THR A 91 10.08 -11.94 -6.50
C THR A 91 10.75 -10.61 -6.11
N SER A 92 10.77 -9.63 -7.01
CA SER A 92 11.43 -8.35 -6.77
C SER A 92 10.61 -7.39 -5.88
N GLN A 93 9.27 -7.49 -5.88
CA GLN A 93 8.40 -6.50 -5.23
C GLN A 93 7.70 -7.00 -3.95
N SER A 94 7.75 -8.30 -3.66
CA SER A 94 7.10 -8.84 -2.45
C SER A 94 7.71 -8.33 -1.15
N GLY A 95 9.00 -8.00 -1.14
CA GLY A 95 9.69 -7.42 0.02
C GLY A 95 9.58 -5.90 0.13
N GLU A 96 9.23 -5.20 -0.97
CA GLU A 96 9.21 -3.74 -1.02
C GLU A 96 7.88 -3.13 -0.53
N HIS A 97 6.80 -3.89 -0.63
CA HIS A 97 5.46 -3.41 -0.31
C HIS A 97 4.73 -4.35 0.65
N SER A 98 4.54 -3.87 1.88
CA SER A 98 3.66 -4.54 2.85
C SER A 98 2.18 -4.26 2.54
N ASN A 99 1.32 -5.22 2.84
CA ASN A 99 -0.12 -5.06 2.69
C ASN A 99 -0.64 -4.01 3.69
N PRO A 100 -1.32 -2.93 3.24
CA PRO A 100 -1.83 -1.89 4.14
C PRO A 100 -2.88 -2.37 5.17
N PHE A 101 -3.49 -3.52 4.93
CA PHE A 101 -4.48 -4.13 5.84
C PHE A 101 -3.86 -5.17 6.77
N ASP A 102 -2.73 -5.78 6.38
CA ASP A 102 -2.00 -6.79 7.14
C ASP A 102 -0.48 -6.60 6.90
N VAL A 103 0.14 -5.78 7.73
CA VAL A 103 1.54 -5.32 7.55
C VAL A 103 2.59 -6.44 7.60
N ASP A 104 2.22 -7.59 8.16
CA ASP A 104 3.11 -8.76 8.24
C ASP A 104 3.15 -9.54 6.91
N LYS A 105 2.32 -9.14 5.94
CA LYS A 105 2.23 -9.80 4.64
C LYS A 105 2.62 -8.89 3.50
N ALA A 106 3.21 -9.47 2.47
CA ALA A 106 3.49 -8.76 1.22
C ALA A 106 2.19 -8.33 0.53
N ALA A 107 2.17 -7.12 -0.02
CA ALA A 107 1.04 -6.64 -0.81
C ALA A 107 0.99 -7.32 -2.18
N VAL A 108 2.15 -7.60 -2.80
CA VAL A 108 2.27 -8.13 -4.17
C VAL A 108 2.38 -9.64 -4.15
N THR A 109 1.46 -10.31 -4.84
CA THR A 109 1.40 -11.78 -4.93
C THR A 109 0.98 -12.23 -6.33
N SER A 110 1.22 -13.51 -6.65
CA SER A 110 0.74 -14.11 -7.90
C SER A 110 -0.57 -14.86 -7.70
N GLY A 111 -1.42 -14.85 -8.73
CA GLY A 111 -2.66 -15.63 -8.81
C GLY A 111 -3.76 -15.17 -7.86
N GLY A 112 -4.89 -15.86 -7.91
CA GLY A 112 -6.06 -15.57 -7.06
C GLY A 112 -7.02 -14.53 -7.64
N ASN A 113 -8.21 -14.49 -7.03
CA ASN A 113 -9.28 -13.56 -7.42
C ASN A 113 -9.71 -12.75 -6.23
N ASN A 114 -9.18 -11.67 -5.91
CA ASN A 114 -9.55 -10.78 -4.78
C ASN A 114 -11.08 -10.72 -4.52
N THR A 115 -11.64 -11.76 -3.94
CA THR A 115 -13.08 -11.93 -3.71
C THR A 115 -13.46 -12.04 -2.24
N ALA A 116 -12.54 -12.54 -1.42
CA ALA A 116 -12.71 -12.61 0.03
C ALA A 116 -12.25 -11.31 0.71
N ASP A 117 -12.84 -10.95 1.82
CA ASP A 117 -12.46 -9.75 2.57
C ASP A 117 -11.03 -9.84 3.14
N THR A 118 -10.52 -11.04 3.31
CA THR A 118 -9.11 -11.31 3.63
C THR A 118 -8.15 -10.94 2.49
N ASP A 119 -8.67 -10.68 1.29
CA ASP A 119 -7.87 -10.25 0.13
C ASP A 119 -7.66 -8.72 0.08
N ALA A 120 -8.20 -7.98 1.04
CA ALA A 120 -8.03 -6.54 1.10
C ALA A 120 -6.53 -6.16 1.21
N GLY A 121 -6.12 -5.23 0.37
CA GLY A 121 -4.72 -4.75 0.31
C GLY A 121 -3.79 -5.60 -0.56
N TYR A 122 -4.23 -6.77 -1.03
CA TYR A 122 -3.44 -7.55 -1.97
C TYR A 122 -3.59 -7.04 -3.40
N ILE A 123 -2.46 -7.06 -4.10
CA ILE A 123 -2.34 -6.82 -5.52
C ILE A 123 -1.87 -8.13 -6.14
N ARG A 124 -2.75 -8.76 -6.90
CA ARG A 124 -2.55 -10.08 -7.45
C ARG A 124 -2.28 -10.01 -8.94
N LEU A 125 -1.12 -10.51 -9.34
CA LEU A 125 -0.71 -10.59 -10.73
C LEU A 125 -1.08 -11.95 -11.31
N SER A 126 -1.67 -11.93 -12.49
CA SER A 126 -2.03 -13.14 -13.27
C SER A 126 -1.77 -12.90 -14.75
N VAL A 127 -1.84 -13.96 -15.54
CA VAL A 127 -1.69 -13.89 -17.00
C VAL A 127 -3.01 -14.22 -17.66
N SER A 128 -3.39 -13.45 -18.68
CA SER A 128 -4.53 -13.73 -19.56
C SER A 128 -4.12 -13.49 -21.02
N GLY A 129 -3.87 -14.59 -21.74
CA GLY A 129 -3.31 -14.53 -23.07
C GLY A 129 -1.93 -13.86 -23.10
N GLN A 130 -1.80 -12.78 -23.84
CA GLN A 130 -0.58 -11.97 -23.91
C GLN A 130 -0.59 -10.77 -22.94
N ASN A 131 -1.55 -10.72 -22.01
CA ASN A 131 -1.62 -9.63 -21.07
C ASN A 131 -1.29 -10.08 -19.65
N ILE A 132 -0.64 -9.20 -18.91
CA ILE A 132 -0.49 -9.30 -17.45
C ILE A 132 -1.68 -8.57 -16.84
N ILE A 133 -2.42 -9.27 -16.01
CA ILE A 133 -3.58 -8.73 -15.31
C ILE A 133 -3.22 -8.47 -13.87
N ASP A 134 -3.38 -7.24 -13.47
CA ASP A 134 -3.18 -6.75 -12.11
C ASP A 134 -4.55 -6.52 -11.47
N LYS A 135 -4.84 -7.24 -10.40
CA LYS A 135 -6.10 -7.15 -9.64
C LYS A 135 -5.84 -6.73 -8.21
N SER A 136 -6.56 -5.74 -7.73
CA SER A 136 -6.51 -5.33 -6.32
C SER A 136 -7.90 -5.29 -5.70
N CYS A 137 -7.96 -5.56 -4.38
CA CYS A 137 -9.06 -5.16 -3.52
C CYS A 137 -8.56 -4.07 -2.58
N HIS A 138 -9.05 -2.87 -2.73
CA HIS A 138 -8.56 -1.69 -1.99
C HIS A 138 -9.44 -1.30 -0.80
N THR A 139 -10.58 -1.96 -0.62
CA THR A 139 -11.44 -1.83 0.57
C THR A 139 -12.40 -3.02 0.66
N THR A 140 -12.87 -3.34 1.85
CA THR A 140 -13.88 -4.39 2.07
C THR A 140 -15.30 -3.84 1.87
N PRO A 141 -16.28 -4.66 1.45
CA PRO A 141 -16.12 -6.06 1.07
C PRO A 141 -15.52 -6.24 -0.35
N CYS A 142 -14.57 -7.16 -0.48
CA CYS A 142 -13.92 -7.48 -1.77
C CYS A 142 -14.84 -8.17 -2.79
N SER A 143 -16.01 -8.61 -2.38
CA SER A 143 -17.07 -9.10 -3.28
C SER A 143 -17.68 -7.99 -4.14
N THR A 144 -17.63 -6.74 -3.69
CA THR A 144 -18.18 -5.57 -4.40
C THR A 144 -17.22 -5.10 -5.50
N ALA A 145 -17.73 -4.96 -6.72
CA ALA A 145 -16.91 -4.53 -7.87
C ALA A 145 -16.28 -3.14 -7.68
N ALA A 146 -17.00 -2.20 -7.05
CA ALA A 146 -16.51 -0.84 -6.77
C ALA A 146 -15.30 -0.81 -5.81
N ASN A 147 -15.06 -1.89 -5.06
CA ASN A 147 -13.98 -2.01 -4.10
C ASN A 147 -12.74 -2.70 -4.70
N LYS A 148 -12.80 -3.05 -5.96
CA LYS A 148 -11.74 -3.70 -6.73
C LYS A 148 -11.30 -2.83 -7.89
N GLU A 149 -10.07 -3.01 -8.29
CA GLU A 149 -9.52 -2.42 -9.51
C GLU A 149 -8.74 -3.49 -10.27
N GLU A 150 -8.98 -3.56 -11.57
CA GLU A 150 -8.26 -4.45 -12.47
C GLU A 150 -7.61 -3.62 -13.58
N LYS A 151 -6.34 -3.89 -13.83
CA LYS A 151 -5.58 -3.27 -14.92
C LYS A 151 -4.97 -4.35 -15.80
N SER A 152 -4.99 -4.12 -17.09
CA SER A 152 -4.36 -4.97 -18.08
C SER A 152 -3.11 -4.28 -18.63
N ILE A 153 -1.99 -4.96 -18.58
CA ILE A 153 -0.71 -4.51 -19.10
C ILE A 153 -0.40 -5.38 -20.30
N ALA A 154 -0.31 -4.78 -21.49
CA ALA A 154 0.05 -5.49 -22.70
C ALA A 154 1.51 -5.96 -22.61
N PHE A 155 1.75 -7.22 -22.91
CA PHE A 155 3.09 -7.77 -23.03
C PHE A 155 3.68 -7.37 -24.38
N GLN A 156 4.89 -6.81 -24.36
CA GLN A 156 5.64 -6.31 -25.52
C GLN A 156 6.90 -7.12 -25.77
#